data_28878f5d22f676e8d1daddfd4aacdf84
#
_entry.id   28878f5d22f676e8d1daddfd4aacdf84
#
_cell.length_a   1.000
_cell.length_b   1.000
_cell.length_c   1.000
_cell.angle_alpha   90.00
_cell.angle_beta   90.00
_cell.angle_gamma   90.00
#
_symmetry.space_group_name_H-M   'P 1'
#
loop_
_entity.id
_entity.type
_entity.pdbx_description
1 polymer ?
#
loop_
_entity_poly.entity_id
_entity_poly.type
_entity_poly.pdbx_seq_one_letter_code
_entity_poly.pdbx_strand_id
1 'polypeptide(L)'
;LDSSRYDDGGLLATGGAATVRLAHDRTLNRTVAVKVAGPGSEEDHERFRREAQLTARLEHPGVIPVHDLGVDWFTMKQVQGVTFGDMLRQERDPLAAHARVIEALLRLCETLAFAHHNRVIHRDLKPENVMIGPFGQVYLVDWGIAQVDGVNELPLAGTLGWLAPEQARGEVCDARTDVWGVGALLYYSLCGRKPNGSLTLEERAATGDGAVPVPLPVGLAGRPAPPPELVRIAMKALSLVPAARFPDTVAFASELHAARAEGLWFERIGFDEGAEIVVQGQPADAAFFIIDGECEVSQNGGPIATLGPGDCFGESALVEGGLRTATVTATTRVTVRVITRASLAAELGRGGWMARLAQNLAGRCVDLQKDLAERLR
;
A
#
# COMPACT_ATOMS: atom_id res chain seq x y z
N LEU A 1 20.00 -22.92 21.30
CA LEU A 1 19.99 -21.59 21.92
C LEU A 1 20.93 -21.62 23.12
N ASP A 2 21.76 -20.58 23.29
CA ASP A 2 22.61 -20.43 24.47
C ASP A 2 21.76 -20.13 25.71
N SER A 3 21.54 -21.18 26.51
CA SER A 3 20.72 -21.11 27.73
C SER A 3 21.37 -20.29 28.87
N SER A 4 22.63 -19.91 28.74
CA SER A 4 23.30 -19.01 29.72
C SER A 4 22.87 -17.55 29.52
N ARG A 5 22.51 -17.18 28.29
CA ARG A 5 22.15 -15.82 27.90
C ARG A 5 20.66 -15.63 27.62
N TYR A 6 20.00 -16.62 27.04
CA TYR A 6 18.64 -16.52 26.55
C TYR A 6 17.65 -17.42 27.30
N ASP A 7 16.65 -16.84 27.94
CA ASP A 7 15.51 -17.54 28.49
C ASP A 7 14.44 -17.76 27.43
N ASP A 8 13.94 -18.99 27.31
CA ASP A 8 12.86 -19.33 26.38
C ASP A 8 11.53 -18.67 26.82
N GLY A 9 10.96 -17.85 25.93
CA GLY A 9 9.70 -17.11 26.14
C GLY A 9 8.50 -17.73 25.42
N GLY A 10 8.66 -18.88 24.75
CA GLY A 10 7.58 -19.59 24.07
C GLY A 10 7.57 -19.45 22.56
N LEU A 11 6.68 -20.19 21.91
CA LEU A 11 6.53 -20.27 20.45
C LEU A 11 5.79 -19.04 19.92
N LEU A 12 6.34 -18.38 18.89
CA LEU A 12 5.73 -17.27 18.16
C LEU A 12 5.09 -17.74 16.85
N ALA A 13 5.83 -18.51 16.04
CA ALA A 13 5.37 -19.01 14.77
C ALA A 13 6.09 -20.31 14.38
N THR A 14 5.43 -21.14 13.58
CA THR A 14 6.01 -22.37 12.99
C THR A 14 5.94 -22.24 11.48
N GLY A 15 7.10 -22.31 10.82
CA GLY A 15 7.23 -22.43 9.38
C GLY A 15 7.64 -23.85 8.96
N GLY A 16 7.72 -24.10 7.66
CA GLY A 16 8.09 -25.42 7.13
C GLY A 16 9.53 -25.85 7.46
N ALA A 17 10.49 -24.91 7.45
CA ALA A 17 11.91 -25.20 7.64
C ALA A 17 12.49 -24.65 8.96
N ALA A 18 11.75 -23.83 9.69
CA ALA A 18 12.23 -23.21 10.93
C ALA A 18 11.06 -22.83 11.84
N THR A 19 11.34 -22.66 13.13
CA THR A 19 10.41 -22.12 14.11
C THR A 19 10.91 -20.80 14.64
N VAL A 20 9.99 -19.87 14.95
CA VAL A 20 10.30 -18.61 15.60
C VAL A 20 9.74 -18.63 17.02
N ARG A 21 10.60 -18.34 17.98
CA ARG A 21 10.30 -18.32 19.40
C ARG A 21 10.58 -16.93 19.98
N LEU A 22 9.95 -16.59 21.09
CA LEU A 22 10.40 -15.48 21.93
C LEU A 22 11.56 -15.95 22.82
N ALA A 23 12.46 -15.05 23.16
CA ALA A 23 13.42 -15.25 24.21
C ALA A 23 13.72 -13.94 24.93
N HIS A 24 14.12 -14.03 26.20
CA HIS A 24 14.62 -12.90 26.95
C HIS A 24 16.16 -12.93 26.96
N ASP A 25 16.79 -11.91 26.37
CA ASP A 25 18.22 -11.68 26.44
C ASP A 25 18.57 -11.08 27.81
N ARG A 26 19.09 -11.90 28.74
CA ARG A 26 19.46 -11.49 30.10
C ARG A 26 20.55 -10.43 30.13
N THR A 27 21.47 -10.48 29.15
CA THR A 27 22.61 -9.57 29.09
C THR A 27 22.17 -8.14 28.77
N LEU A 28 21.25 -7.99 27.82
CA LEU A 28 20.75 -6.68 27.38
C LEU A 28 19.36 -6.35 27.95
N ASN A 29 18.80 -7.23 28.80
CA ASN A 29 17.50 -7.08 29.43
C ASN A 29 16.39 -6.69 28.45
N ARG A 30 16.26 -7.46 27.35
CA ARG A 30 15.28 -7.21 26.29
C ARG A 30 14.69 -8.50 25.75
N THR A 31 13.49 -8.39 25.17
CA THR A 31 12.89 -9.50 24.43
C THR A 31 13.39 -9.51 22.98
N VAL A 32 13.72 -10.69 22.49
CA VAL A 32 14.17 -10.94 21.12
C VAL A 32 13.32 -12.05 20.49
N ALA A 33 13.25 -12.07 19.17
CA ALA A 33 12.77 -13.23 18.44
C ALA A 33 13.98 -14.15 18.12
N VAL A 34 13.79 -15.44 18.24
CA VAL A 34 14.78 -16.46 17.94
C VAL A 34 14.23 -17.34 16.82
N LYS A 35 14.87 -17.35 15.66
CA LYS A 35 14.59 -18.31 14.60
C LYS A 35 15.48 -19.52 14.82
N VAL A 36 14.88 -20.70 14.87
CA VAL A 36 15.57 -21.98 15.11
C VAL A 36 15.34 -22.85 13.89
N ALA A 37 16.42 -23.39 13.32
CA ALA A 37 16.36 -24.32 12.20
C ALA A 37 15.63 -25.59 12.61
N GLY A 38 14.78 -26.08 11.73
CA GLY A 38 14.17 -27.42 11.88
C GLY A 38 15.17 -28.53 11.60
N PRO A 39 14.79 -29.81 11.79
CA PRO A 39 15.59 -30.94 11.34
C PRO A 39 15.73 -30.87 9.81
N GLY A 40 16.94 -30.99 9.30
CA GLY A 40 17.24 -30.89 7.89
C GLY A 40 18.61 -31.38 7.51
N SER A 41 18.97 -31.34 6.24
CA SER A 41 20.28 -31.65 5.71
C SER A 41 21.31 -30.58 6.08
N GLU A 42 22.61 -30.89 5.89
CA GLU A 42 23.66 -29.84 6.04
C GLU A 42 23.45 -28.66 5.08
N GLU A 43 22.90 -28.92 3.90
CA GLU A 43 22.57 -27.87 2.94
C GLU A 43 21.44 -26.96 3.45
N ASP A 44 20.45 -27.49 4.18
CA ASP A 44 19.39 -26.69 4.81
C ASP A 44 19.94 -25.81 5.93
N HIS A 45 20.85 -26.36 6.75
CA HIS A 45 21.53 -25.59 7.80
C HIS A 45 22.46 -24.52 7.23
N GLU A 46 23.14 -24.80 6.12
CA GLU A 46 23.96 -23.80 5.45
C GLU A 46 23.11 -22.67 4.85
N ARG A 47 21.95 -23.01 4.26
CA ARG A 47 20.98 -22.01 3.76
C ARG A 47 20.46 -21.15 4.90
N PHE A 48 20.15 -21.74 6.04
CA PHE A 48 19.72 -21.03 7.25
C PHE A 48 20.79 -20.03 7.76
N ARG A 49 22.05 -20.47 7.79
CA ARG A 49 23.18 -19.57 8.15
C ARG A 49 23.35 -18.41 7.16
N ARG A 50 23.25 -18.68 5.87
CA ARG A 50 23.31 -17.65 4.81
C ARG A 50 22.18 -16.63 4.94
N GLU A 51 20.97 -17.06 5.27
CA GLU A 51 19.85 -16.16 5.55
C GLU A 51 20.21 -15.19 6.67
N ALA A 52 20.70 -15.68 7.81
CA ALA A 52 21.07 -14.83 8.94
C ALA A 52 22.20 -13.85 8.58
N GLN A 53 23.24 -14.32 7.88
CA GLN A 53 24.37 -13.49 7.44
C GLN A 53 23.94 -12.43 6.42
N LEU A 54 23.09 -12.79 5.45
CA LEU A 54 22.58 -11.87 4.45
C LEU A 54 21.71 -10.79 5.11
N THR A 55 20.79 -11.20 5.99
CA THR A 55 19.93 -10.29 6.75
C THR A 55 20.76 -9.33 7.59
N ALA A 56 21.80 -9.81 8.26
CA ALA A 56 22.70 -8.98 9.07
C ALA A 56 23.50 -7.94 8.26
N ARG A 57 23.80 -8.22 6.99
CA ARG A 57 24.54 -7.30 6.09
C ARG A 57 23.64 -6.20 5.52
N LEU A 58 22.34 -6.39 5.52
CA LEU A 58 21.37 -5.41 5.02
C LEU A 58 21.02 -4.42 6.13
N GLU A 59 21.86 -3.43 6.35
CA GLU A 59 21.66 -2.38 7.35
C GLU A 59 20.69 -1.32 6.87
N HIS A 60 19.38 -1.61 6.98
CA HIS A 60 18.31 -0.70 6.60
C HIS A 60 17.16 -0.74 7.63
N PRO A 61 16.49 0.40 7.94
CA PRO A 61 15.39 0.45 8.91
C PRO A 61 14.23 -0.53 8.64
N GLY A 62 14.01 -0.89 7.38
CA GLY A 62 12.99 -1.85 6.95
C GLY A 62 13.46 -3.31 6.94
N VAL A 63 14.69 -3.60 7.32
CA VAL A 63 15.22 -4.96 7.51
C VAL A 63 15.33 -5.26 8.99
N ILE A 64 14.94 -6.46 9.42
CA ILE A 64 15.03 -6.82 10.85
C ILE A 64 16.50 -7.01 11.24
N PRO A 65 17.00 -6.27 12.24
CA PRO A 65 18.35 -6.47 12.74
C PRO A 65 18.54 -7.88 13.33
N VAL A 66 19.54 -8.60 12.86
CA VAL A 66 20.05 -9.83 13.47
C VAL A 66 21.00 -9.44 14.60
N HIS A 67 20.88 -10.07 15.76
CA HIS A 67 21.63 -9.72 16.96
C HIS A 67 22.71 -10.72 17.28
N ASP A 68 22.47 -12.00 17.01
CA ASP A 68 23.40 -13.10 17.34
C ASP A 68 23.12 -14.32 16.44
N LEU A 69 24.14 -15.11 16.17
CA LEU A 69 24.07 -16.30 15.31
C LEU A 69 24.76 -17.49 15.97
N GLY A 70 24.01 -18.54 16.22
CA GLY A 70 24.51 -19.84 16.70
C GLY A 70 24.61 -20.87 15.57
N VAL A 71 24.70 -22.14 15.94
CA VAL A 71 24.86 -23.24 14.97
C VAL A 71 23.55 -23.46 14.18
N ASP A 72 22.43 -23.53 14.91
CA ASP A 72 21.08 -23.87 14.40
C ASP A 72 20.03 -22.82 14.79
N TRP A 73 20.45 -21.62 15.20
CA TRP A 73 19.58 -20.53 15.60
C TRP A 73 20.23 -19.17 15.34
N PHE A 74 19.39 -18.13 15.18
CA PHE A 74 19.82 -16.75 15.29
C PHE A 74 18.78 -15.93 16.01
N THR A 75 19.23 -14.86 16.69
CA THR A 75 18.35 -13.91 17.34
C THR A 75 18.20 -12.65 16.51
N MET A 76 17.02 -12.07 16.55
CA MET A 76 16.67 -10.85 15.83
C MET A 76 15.73 -9.99 16.65
N LYS A 77 15.54 -8.76 16.22
CA LYS A 77 14.55 -7.86 16.82
C LYS A 77 13.17 -8.49 16.83
N GLN A 78 12.52 -8.52 18.01
CA GLN A 78 11.08 -8.79 18.07
C GLN A 78 10.32 -7.62 17.45
N VAL A 79 9.58 -7.86 16.39
CA VAL A 79 8.65 -6.88 15.81
C VAL A 79 7.32 -6.99 16.54
N GLN A 80 6.98 -5.94 17.29
CA GLN A 80 5.63 -5.78 17.84
C GLN A 80 4.77 -5.16 16.73
N GLY A 81 3.87 -5.97 16.14
CA GLY A 81 3.08 -5.52 15.00
C GLY A 81 2.23 -6.63 14.42
N VAL A 82 1.66 -6.35 13.27
CA VAL A 82 0.83 -7.29 12.51
C VAL A 82 1.41 -7.52 11.12
N THR A 83 1.07 -8.63 10.49
CA THR A 83 1.43 -8.84 9.08
C THR A 83 0.61 -7.90 8.17
N PHE A 84 1.09 -7.68 6.95
CA PHE A 84 0.33 -6.95 5.93
C PHE A 84 -1.05 -7.60 5.68
N GLY A 85 -1.12 -8.92 5.72
CA GLY A 85 -2.38 -9.65 5.60
C GLY A 85 -3.33 -9.41 6.79
N ASP A 86 -2.80 -9.37 8.02
CA ASP A 86 -3.59 -9.07 9.21
C ASP A 86 -4.09 -7.61 9.20
N MET A 87 -3.24 -6.67 8.78
CA MET A 87 -3.63 -5.28 8.62
C MET A 87 -4.84 -5.15 7.69
N LEU A 88 -4.82 -5.84 6.55
CA LEU A 88 -5.94 -5.83 5.60
C LEU A 88 -7.22 -6.45 6.19
N ARG A 89 -7.10 -7.47 7.03
CA ARG A 89 -8.24 -8.13 7.69
C ARG A 89 -8.85 -7.27 8.81
N GLN A 90 -8.04 -6.49 9.49
CA GLN A 90 -8.47 -5.66 10.63
C GLN A 90 -9.10 -4.33 10.18
N GLU A 91 -8.69 -3.81 9.01
CA GLU A 91 -9.19 -2.52 8.52
C GLU A 91 -10.58 -2.68 7.88
N ARG A 92 -11.54 -1.94 8.41
CA ARG A 92 -12.94 -1.96 7.95
C ARG A 92 -13.29 -0.81 7.02
N ASP A 93 -12.56 0.30 7.13
CA ASP A 93 -12.73 1.43 6.23
C ASP A 93 -11.90 1.22 4.94
N PRO A 94 -12.53 1.10 3.77
CA PRO A 94 -11.83 0.87 2.51
C PRO A 94 -10.84 2.00 2.14
N LEU A 95 -11.17 3.24 2.48
CA LEU A 95 -10.30 4.39 2.19
C LEU A 95 -9.06 4.38 3.08
N ALA A 96 -9.26 4.15 4.38
CA ALA A 96 -8.17 3.98 5.34
C ALA A 96 -7.29 2.77 4.95
N ALA A 97 -7.91 1.68 4.48
CA ALA A 97 -7.19 0.51 3.99
C ALA A 97 -6.25 0.86 2.83
N HIS A 98 -6.75 1.49 1.79
CA HIS A 98 -5.92 1.89 0.64
C HIS A 98 -4.76 2.80 1.06
N ALA A 99 -5.04 3.76 1.93
CA ALA A 99 -4.04 4.67 2.43
C ALA A 99 -2.90 3.96 3.17
N ARG A 100 -3.24 3.06 4.09
CA ARG A 100 -2.26 2.26 4.83
C ARG A 100 -1.48 1.32 3.92
N VAL A 101 -2.15 0.73 2.92
CA VAL A 101 -1.52 -0.10 1.90
C VAL A 101 -0.46 0.67 1.14
N ILE A 102 -0.80 1.83 0.59
CA ILE A 102 0.16 2.64 -0.18
C ILE A 102 1.36 3.04 0.69
N GLU A 103 1.12 3.49 1.93
CA GLU A 103 2.20 3.83 2.84
C GLU A 103 3.13 2.62 3.10
N ALA A 104 2.55 1.46 3.38
CA ALA A 104 3.30 0.23 3.59
C ALA A 104 4.11 -0.17 2.35
N LEU A 105 3.52 -0.11 1.16
CA LEU A 105 4.20 -0.45 -0.09
C LEU A 105 5.30 0.54 -0.45
N LEU A 106 5.13 1.84 -0.18
CA LEU A 106 6.17 2.84 -0.40
C LEU A 106 7.41 2.56 0.47
N ARG A 107 7.21 2.30 1.78
CA ARG A 107 8.31 1.92 2.69
C ARG A 107 8.94 0.58 2.32
N LEU A 108 8.15 -0.38 1.86
CA LEU A 108 8.65 -1.64 1.34
C LEU A 108 9.53 -1.43 0.10
N CYS A 109 9.12 -0.55 -0.82
CA CYS A 109 9.92 -0.20 -2.00
C CYS A 109 11.26 0.43 -1.64
N GLU A 110 11.32 1.29 -0.59
CA GLU A 110 12.57 1.85 -0.08
C GLU A 110 13.52 0.73 0.41
N THR A 111 12.98 -0.23 1.17
CA THR A 111 13.74 -1.39 1.66
C THR A 111 14.27 -2.24 0.51
N LEU A 112 13.44 -2.53 -0.48
CA LEU A 112 13.82 -3.31 -1.65
C LEU A 112 14.83 -2.57 -2.53
N ALA A 113 14.66 -1.26 -2.73
CA ALA A 113 15.62 -0.44 -3.47
C ALA A 113 17.02 -0.48 -2.83
N PHE A 114 17.08 -0.42 -1.50
CA PHE A 114 18.33 -0.60 -0.77
C PHE A 114 18.92 -2.01 -0.97
N ALA A 115 18.10 -3.06 -0.88
CA ALA A 115 18.54 -4.44 -1.12
C ALA A 115 19.06 -4.62 -2.56
N HIS A 116 18.35 -4.09 -3.55
CA HIS A 116 18.74 -4.14 -4.97
C HIS A 116 20.04 -3.37 -5.23
N HIS A 117 20.24 -2.21 -4.57
CA HIS A 117 21.51 -1.49 -4.62
C HIS A 117 22.67 -2.36 -4.12
N ASN A 118 22.43 -3.18 -3.11
CA ASN A 118 23.39 -4.17 -2.59
C ASN A 118 23.37 -5.50 -3.37
N ARG A 119 22.76 -5.53 -4.55
CA ARG A 119 22.61 -6.70 -5.43
C ARG A 119 21.90 -7.88 -4.78
N VAL A 120 20.94 -7.63 -3.90
CA VAL A 120 20.14 -8.66 -3.24
C VAL A 120 18.70 -8.56 -3.70
N ILE A 121 18.15 -9.67 -4.19
CA ILE A 121 16.75 -9.81 -4.64
C ILE A 121 16.04 -10.71 -3.62
N HIS A 122 14.87 -10.29 -3.13
CA HIS A 122 14.17 -11.00 -2.04
C HIS A 122 13.47 -12.28 -2.51
N ARG A 123 12.73 -12.24 -3.62
CA ARG A 123 12.08 -13.38 -4.31
C ARG A 123 10.88 -14.02 -3.60
N ASP A 124 10.56 -13.70 -2.35
CA ASP A 124 9.40 -14.25 -1.62
C ASP A 124 8.53 -13.16 -0.98
N LEU A 125 8.13 -12.18 -1.79
CA LEU A 125 7.22 -11.13 -1.30
C LEU A 125 5.79 -11.68 -1.20
N LYS A 126 5.29 -11.71 0.03
CA LYS A 126 3.92 -12.13 0.38
C LYS A 126 3.46 -11.41 1.65
N PRO A 127 2.15 -11.39 1.93
CA PRO A 127 1.61 -10.67 3.09
C PRO A 127 2.21 -11.07 4.44
N GLU A 128 2.64 -12.33 4.58
CA GLU A 128 3.24 -12.87 5.79
C GLU A 128 4.65 -12.34 6.03
N ASN A 129 5.37 -11.98 4.95
CA ASN A 129 6.76 -11.50 5.00
C ASN A 129 6.87 -9.98 5.14
N VAL A 130 5.75 -9.25 5.20
CA VAL A 130 5.72 -7.81 5.43
C VAL A 130 5.04 -7.53 6.77
N MET A 131 5.80 -7.06 7.74
CA MET A 131 5.30 -6.73 9.08
C MET A 131 5.19 -5.23 9.28
N ILE A 132 4.09 -4.80 9.92
CA ILE A 132 3.76 -3.40 10.17
C ILE A 132 3.72 -3.18 11.68
N GLY A 133 4.64 -2.36 12.16
CA GLY A 133 4.74 -1.97 13.55
C GLY A 133 3.72 -0.91 13.96
N PRO A 134 3.55 -0.68 15.29
CA PRO A 134 2.51 0.19 15.84
C PRO A 134 2.66 1.67 15.45
N PHE A 135 3.86 2.10 15.08
CA PHE A 135 4.13 3.47 14.64
C PHE A 135 4.34 3.58 13.12
N GLY A 136 3.78 2.62 12.34
CA GLY A 136 3.86 2.62 10.89
C GLY A 136 5.22 2.18 10.32
N GLN A 137 6.11 1.58 11.14
CA GLN A 137 7.31 0.95 10.62
C GLN A 137 6.92 -0.25 9.76
N VAL A 138 7.63 -0.44 8.66
CA VAL A 138 7.46 -1.60 7.79
C VAL A 138 8.76 -2.40 7.78
N TYR A 139 8.66 -3.67 8.10
CA TYR A 139 9.78 -4.59 8.09
C TYR A 139 9.55 -5.69 7.07
N LEU A 140 10.53 -5.92 6.22
CA LEU A 140 10.60 -7.06 5.32
C LEU A 140 11.38 -8.17 6.02
N VAL A 141 10.73 -9.32 6.17
CA VAL A 141 11.26 -10.48 6.90
C VAL A 141 11.48 -11.66 5.95
N ASP A 142 12.22 -12.65 6.43
CA ASP A 142 12.43 -13.94 5.74
C ASP A 142 13.21 -13.83 4.42
N TRP A 143 14.51 -13.61 4.52
CA TRP A 143 15.46 -13.56 3.41
C TRP A 143 16.03 -14.95 3.02
N GLY A 144 15.35 -16.03 3.45
CA GLY A 144 15.84 -17.40 3.32
C GLY A 144 16.00 -17.91 1.89
N ILE A 145 15.32 -17.26 0.91
CA ILE A 145 15.49 -17.55 -0.51
C ILE A 145 16.00 -16.35 -1.31
N ALA A 146 16.47 -15.33 -0.62
CA ALA A 146 17.05 -14.17 -1.27
C ALA A 146 18.29 -14.56 -2.09
N GLN A 147 18.46 -13.89 -3.21
CA GLN A 147 19.53 -14.16 -4.17
C GLN A 147 20.44 -12.95 -4.29
N VAL A 148 21.74 -13.19 -4.32
CA VAL A 148 22.69 -12.18 -4.78
C VAL A 148 22.65 -12.15 -6.31
N ASP A 149 22.43 -10.98 -6.89
CA ASP A 149 22.31 -10.78 -8.33
C ASP A 149 23.51 -11.37 -9.09
N GLY A 150 23.24 -12.07 -10.20
CA GLY A 150 24.25 -12.73 -11.02
C GLY A 150 24.59 -14.18 -10.60
N VAL A 151 23.98 -14.72 -9.53
CA VAL A 151 24.12 -16.14 -9.15
C VAL A 151 22.97 -16.94 -9.76
N ASN A 152 23.27 -17.79 -10.75
CA ASN A 152 22.25 -18.49 -11.55
C ASN A 152 21.78 -19.84 -10.96
N GLU A 153 22.26 -20.26 -9.79
CA GLU A 153 22.04 -21.60 -9.26
C GLU A 153 21.27 -21.62 -7.95
N LEU A 154 20.09 -21.02 -7.93
CA LEU A 154 19.20 -21.23 -6.79
C LEU A 154 18.03 -22.15 -7.19
N PRO A 155 17.70 -23.13 -6.34
CA PRO A 155 16.57 -24.00 -6.60
C PRO A 155 15.29 -23.20 -6.74
N LEU A 156 14.33 -23.75 -7.46
CA LEU A 156 12.99 -23.22 -7.53
C LEU A 156 12.44 -23.07 -6.11
N ALA A 157 12.29 -21.83 -5.67
CA ALA A 157 11.87 -21.51 -4.31
C ALA A 157 10.91 -20.32 -4.31
N GLY A 158 10.03 -20.28 -3.33
CA GLY A 158 9.01 -19.25 -3.12
C GLY A 158 7.64 -19.85 -2.86
N THR A 159 6.66 -18.97 -2.61
CA THR A 159 5.31 -19.38 -2.24
C THR A 159 4.41 -19.38 -3.47
N LEU A 160 3.88 -20.54 -3.87
CA LEU A 160 3.07 -20.77 -5.09
C LEU A 160 2.04 -19.66 -5.26
N GLY A 161 1.22 -19.17 -5.07
CA GLY A 161 0.27 -18.08 -5.35
C GLY A 161 0.90 -16.70 -5.54
N TRP A 162 2.21 -16.52 -5.21
CA TRP A 162 2.92 -15.25 -5.23
C TRP A 162 4.10 -15.21 -6.20
N LEU A 163 4.54 -16.38 -6.69
CA LEU A 163 5.70 -16.52 -7.59
C LEU A 163 5.56 -15.66 -8.84
N ALA A 164 6.64 -15.00 -9.21
CA ALA A 164 6.76 -14.39 -10.52
C ALA A 164 6.90 -15.48 -11.62
N PRO A 165 6.50 -15.21 -12.88
CA PRO A 165 6.58 -16.17 -13.98
C PRO A 165 7.97 -16.74 -14.21
N GLU A 166 8.99 -15.88 -14.20
CA GLU A 166 10.40 -16.25 -14.37
C GLU A 166 10.88 -17.17 -13.24
N GLN A 167 10.41 -16.93 -11.99
CA GLN A 167 10.73 -17.85 -10.88
C GLN A 167 10.14 -19.24 -11.11
N ALA A 168 8.87 -19.31 -11.57
CA ALA A 168 8.20 -20.60 -11.84
C ALA A 168 8.86 -21.36 -12.97
N ARG A 169 9.47 -20.68 -13.95
CA ARG A 169 10.21 -21.29 -15.06
C ARG A 169 11.68 -21.58 -14.74
N GLY A 170 12.16 -21.21 -13.53
CA GLY A 170 13.57 -21.34 -13.16
C GLY A 170 14.51 -20.43 -13.97
N GLU A 171 13.97 -19.32 -14.47
CA GLU A 171 14.74 -18.31 -15.21
C GLU A 171 15.50 -17.37 -14.26
N VAL A 172 16.41 -16.57 -14.84
CA VAL A 172 17.17 -15.58 -14.06
C VAL A 172 16.23 -14.54 -13.46
N CYS A 173 16.33 -14.34 -12.15
CA CYS A 173 15.62 -13.32 -11.40
C CYS A 173 16.45 -12.05 -11.30
N ASP A 174 15.81 -10.90 -11.42
CA ASP A 174 16.40 -9.59 -11.16
C ASP A 174 15.45 -8.71 -10.31
N ALA A 175 15.77 -7.42 -10.15
CA ALA A 175 14.94 -6.49 -9.37
C ALA A 175 13.46 -6.48 -9.78
N ARG A 176 13.15 -6.80 -11.04
CA ARG A 176 11.78 -6.85 -11.58
C ARG A 176 10.98 -8.05 -11.06
N THR A 177 11.64 -9.05 -10.51
CA THR A 177 10.99 -10.15 -9.77
C THR A 177 10.35 -9.63 -8.48
N ASP A 178 11.05 -8.75 -7.75
CA ASP A 178 10.48 -8.09 -6.56
C ASP A 178 9.42 -7.03 -6.93
N VAL A 179 9.54 -6.38 -8.09
CA VAL A 179 8.46 -5.52 -8.63
C VAL A 179 7.16 -6.32 -8.83
N TRP A 180 7.25 -7.54 -9.38
CA TRP A 180 6.10 -8.45 -9.41
C TRP A 180 5.53 -8.68 -8.01
N GLY A 181 6.36 -9.00 -7.03
CA GLY A 181 5.94 -9.27 -5.65
C GLY A 181 5.22 -8.08 -5.01
N VAL A 182 5.75 -6.85 -5.17
CA VAL A 182 5.08 -5.64 -4.68
C VAL A 182 3.74 -5.41 -5.41
N GLY A 183 3.71 -5.64 -6.73
CA GLY A 183 2.48 -5.63 -7.53
C GLY A 183 1.46 -6.66 -7.04
N ALA A 184 1.92 -7.84 -6.64
CA ALA A 184 1.09 -8.91 -6.08
C ALA A 184 0.45 -8.52 -4.73
N LEU A 185 1.20 -7.83 -3.87
CA LEU A 185 0.69 -7.29 -2.61
C LEU A 185 -0.37 -6.20 -2.86
N LEU A 186 -0.13 -5.29 -3.81
CA LEU A 186 -1.11 -4.28 -4.21
C LEU A 186 -2.36 -4.95 -4.78
N TYR A 187 -2.22 -5.87 -5.73
CA TYR A 187 -3.32 -6.62 -6.31
C TYR A 187 -4.16 -7.33 -5.23
N TYR A 188 -3.50 -8.03 -4.30
CA TYR A 188 -4.17 -8.72 -3.19
C TYR A 188 -4.96 -7.75 -2.32
N SER A 189 -4.43 -6.56 -2.04
CA SER A 189 -5.14 -5.55 -1.26
C SER A 189 -6.40 -5.03 -1.95
N LEU A 190 -6.42 -4.99 -3.29
CA LEU A 190 -7.53 -4.50 -4.09
C LEU A 190 -8.65 -5.53 -4.25
N CYS A 191 -8.32 -6.81 -4.40
CA CYS A 191 -9.33 -7.84 -4.71
C CYS A 191 -9.39 -9.00 -3.70
N GLY A 192 -8.49 -9.08 -2.72
CA GLY A 192 -8.45 -10.17 -1.73
C GLY A 192 -8.02 -11.53 -2.30
N ARG A 193 -7.50 -11.58 -3.53
CA ARG A 193 -7.09 -12.81 -4.22
C ARG A 193 -5.60 -12.78 -4.53
N LYS A 194 -4.95 -13.94 -4.46
CA LYS A 194 -3.57 -14.10 -4.93
C LYS A 194 -3.51 -13.94 -6.45
N PRO A 195 -2.47 -13.32 -7.03
CA PRO A 195 -2.37 -13.14 -8.48
C PRO A 195 -2.49 -14.43 -9.28
N ASN A 196 -1.85 -15.48 -8.79
CA ASN A 196 -1.83 -16.79 -9.46
C ASN A 196 -2.98 -17.72 -9.02
N GLY A 197 -3.87 -17.26 -8.13
CA GLY A 197 -4.98 -18.08 -7.64
C GLY A 197 -4.51 -19.39 -7.01
N SER A 198 -5.08 -20.50 -7.48
CA SER A 198 -4.75 -21.88 -7.07
C SER A 198 -3.90 -22.63 -8.10
N LEU A 199 -3.26 -21.94 -9.04
CA LEU A 199 -2.43 -22.57 -10.06
C LEU A 199 -1.32 -23.40 -9.42
N THR A 200 -1.09 -24.60 -9.96
CA THR A 200 0.08 -25.43 -9.65
C THR A 200 1.34 -24.79 -10.22
N LEU A 201 2.50 -25.30 -9.80
CA LEU A 201 3.77 -24.84 -10.32
C LEU A 201 3.90 -25.07 -11.84
N GLU A 202 3.47 -26.27 -12.30
CA GLU A 202 3.49 -26.64 -13.71
C GLU A 202 2.58 -25.74 -14.54
N GLU A 203 1.34 -25.51 -14.08
CA GLU A 203 0.40 -24.58 -14.73
C GLU A 203 0.98 -23.18 -14.75
N ARG A 204 1.64 -22.75 -13.67
CA ARG A 204 2.27 -21.43 -13.60
C ARG A 204 3.47 -21.30 -14.54
N ALA A 205 4.31 -22.32 -14.64
CA ALA A 205 5.43 -22.36 -15.59
C ALA A 205 4.94 -22.37 -17.04
N ALA A 206 3.83 -23.05 -17.30
CA ALA A 206 3.21 -23.15 -18.62
C ALA A 206 2.40 -21.90 -19.02
N THR A 207 2.01 -21.03 -18.06
CA THR A 207 1.36 -19.76 -18.39
C THR A 207 2.36 -18.84 -19.09
N GLY A 208 2.42 -18.94 -20.43
CA GLY A 208 3.14 -17.99 -21.26
C GLY A 208 2.55 -16.58 -21.10
N ASP A 209 1.71 -16.16 -22.03
CA ASP A 209 1.02 -14.85 -21.99
C ASP A 209 -0.37 -14.90 -21.26
N GLY A 210 -0.57 -15.87 -20.37
CA GLY A 210 -1.81 -15.99 -19.62
C GLY A 210 -2.09 -14.78 -18.73
N ALA A 211 -3.27 -14.17 -18.88
CA ALA A 211 -3.62 -12.97 -18.14
C ALA A 211 -3.76 -13.23 -16.63
N VAL A 212 -3.09 -12.42 -15.82
CA VAL A 212 -3.38 -12.33 -14.38
C VAL A 212 -4.81 -11.81 -14.20
N PRO A 213 -5.63 -12.39 -13.30
CA PRO A 213 -7.00 -11.92 -13.10
C PRO A 213 -7.04 -10.43 -12.75
N VAL A 214 -7.81 -9.67 -13.49
CA VAL A 214 -8.00 -8.24 -13.20
C VAL A 214 -8.85 -8.10 -11.93
N PRO A 215 -8.51 -7.16 -11.01
CA PRO A 215 -9.38 -6.83 -9.88
C PRO A 215 -10.77 -6.44 -10.39
N LEU A 216 -11.81 -7.09 -9.89
CA LEU A 216 -13.17 -6.78 -10.31
C LEU A 216 -13.57 -5.40 -9.77
N PRO A 217 -14.26 -4.56 -10.58
CA PRO A 217 -14.79 -3.27 -10.13
C PRO A 217 -15.77 -3.41 -8.95
N VAL A 218 -16.45 -4.53 -8.88
CA VAL A 218 -17.29 -4.88 -7.74
C VAL A 218 -16.40 -5.53 -6.70
N GLY A 219 -16.07 -4.78 -5.66
CA GLY A 219 -15.28 -5.28 -4.54
C GLY A 219 -15.90 -6.55 -3.93
N LEU A 220 -15.11 -7.27 -3.14
CA LEU A 220 -15.61 -8.32 -2.28
C LEU A 220 -16.79 -7.79 -1.47
N ALA A 221 -17.95 -8.43 -1.59
CA ALA A 221 -19.22 -8.15 -0.91
C ALA A 221 -19.26 -6.81 -0.13
N GLY A 222 -19.72 -5.74 -0.76
CA GLY A 222 -19.97 -4.44 -0.11
C GLY A 222 -18.78 -3.48 -0.02
N ARG A 223 -17.64 -3.78 -0.66
CA ARG A 223 -16.54 -2.82 -0.81
C ARG A 223 -16.68 -2.01 -2.11
N PRO A 224 -16.34 -0.72 -2.10
CA PRO A 224 -16.34 0.09 -3.32
C PRO A 224 -15.36 -0.48 -4.35
N ALA A 225 -15.59 -0.14 -5.62
CA ALA A 225 -14.67 -0.49 -6.70
C ALA A 225 -13.26 0.05 -6.41
N PRO A 226 -12.21 -0.72 -6.69
CA PRO A 226 -10.86 -0.25 -6.48
C PRO A 226 -10.53 0.93 -7.41
N PRO A 227 -9.72 1.90 -6.96
CA PRO A 227 -9.31 3.03 -7.78
C PRO A 227 -8.63 2.57 -9.07
N PRO A 228 -9.07 3.06 -10.26
CA PRO A 228 -8.54 2.62 -11.56
C PRO A 228 -7.03 2.74 -11.69
N GLU A 229 -6.44 3.79 -11.12
CA GLU A 229 -4.99 4.01 -11.13
C GLU A 229 -4.23 2.94 -10.34
N LEU A 230 -4.75 2.51 -9.18
CA LEU A 230 -4.14 1.41 -8.44
C LEU A 230 -4.25 0.08 -9.20
N VAL A 231 -5.37 -0.13 -9.90
CA VAL A 231 -5.55 -1.29 -10.79
C VAL A 231 -4.50 -1.24 -11.91
N ARG A 232 -4.32 -0.09 -12.58
CA ARG A 232 -3.33 0.10 -13.63
C ARG A 232 -1.92 -0.20 -13.14
N ILE A 233 -1.53 0.35 -11.99
CA ILE A 233 -0.21 0.16 -11.38
C ILE A 233 0.00 -1.32 -11.04
N ALA A 234 -0.96 -1.96 -10.38
CA ALA A 234 -0.88 -3.38 -10.03
C ALA A 234 -0.72 -4.25 -11.28
N MET A 235 -1.53 -4.04 -12.31
CA MET A 235 -1.51 -4.83 -13.54
C MET A 235 -0.23 -4.64 -14.35
N LYS A 236 0.34 -3.42 -14.39
CA LYS A 236 1.65 -3.18 -15.01
C LYS A 236 2.76 -3.94 -14.27
N ALA A 237 2.78 -3.90 -12.93
CA ALA A 237 3.74 -4.65 -12.14
C ALA A 237 3.60 -6.17 -12.30
N LEU A 238 2.37 -6.65 -12.54
CA LEU A 238 2.04 -8.06 -12.78
C LEU A 238 2.09 -8.45 -14.26
N SER A 239 2.80 -7.71 -15.11
CA SER A 239 3.07 -8.16 -16.47
C SER A 239 3.87 -9.46 -16.47
N LEU A 240 3.45 -10.44 -17.28
CA LEU A 240 4.13 -11.73 -17.41
C LEU A 240 5.54 -11.59 -17.96
N VAL A 241 5.76 -10.57 -18.80
CA VAL A 241 7.07 -10.23 -19.35
C VAL A 241 7.76 -9.23 -18.45
N PRO A 242 8.91 -9.56 -17.82
CA PRO A 242 9.60 -8.66 -16.89
C PRO A 242 9.93 -7.28 -17.49
N ALA A 243 10.27 -7.22 -18.79
CA ALA A 243 10.58 -5.96 -19.48
C ALA A 243 9.37 -5.00 -19.61
N ALA A 244 8.14 -5.51 -19.49
CA ALA A 244 6.91 -4.69 -19.52
C ALA A 244 6.50 -4.17 -18.15
N ARG A 245 7.14 -4.61 -17.08
CA ARG A 245 6.94 -4.12 -15.70
C ARG A 245 7.61 -2.75 -15.52
N PHE A 246 7.56 -2.23 -14.30
CA PHE A 246 8.44 -1.14 -13.90
C PHE A 246 9.89 -1.65 -13.86
N PRO A 247 10.88 -0.83 -14.23
CA PRO A 247 12.28 -1.27 -14.27
C PRO A 247 12.82 -1.66 -12.89
N ASP A 248 12.31 -1.02 -11.84
CA ASP A 248 12.69 -1.24 -10.45
C ASP A 248 11.58 -0.80 -9.49
N THR A 249 11.81 -1.00 -8.19
CA THR A 249 10.85 -0.62 -7.15
C THR A 249 10.77 0.91 -6.93
N VAL A 250 11.78 1.67 -7.35
CA VAL A 250 11.76 3.15 -7.29
C VAL A 250 10.76 3.70 -8.29
N ALA A 251 10.77 3.18 -9.53
CA ALA A 251 9.81 3.57 -10.56
C ALA A 251 8.37 3.16 -10.17
N PHE A 252 8.19 1.98 -9.56
CA PHE A 252 6.89 1.58 -9.01
C PHE A 252 6.42 2.54 -7.90
N ALA A 253 7.30 2.89 -6.95
CA ALA A 253 6.99 3.81 -5.87
C ALA A 253 6.63 5.21 -6.39
N SER A 254 7.32 5.70 -7.42
CA SER A 254 7.04 6.98 -8.05
C SER A 254 5.62 7.05 -8.62
N GLU A 255 5.15 5.98 -9.27
CA GLU A 255 3.77 5.89 -9.76
C GLU A 255 2.75 5.86 -8.61
N LEU A 256 3.05 5.16 -7.51
CA LEU A 256 2.18 5.19 -6.33
C LEU A 256 2.13 6.58 -5.68
N HIS A 257 3.26 7.30 -5.64
CA HIS A 257 3.31 8.67 -5.16
C HIS A 257 2.48 9.62 -6.05
N ALA A 258 2.62 9.51 -7.37
CA ALA A 258 1.84 10.28 -8.32
C ALA A 258 0.34 10.03 -8.16
N ALA A 259 -0.05 8.75 -8.12
CA ALA A 259 -1.42 8.35 -7.91
C ALA A 259 -1.98 8.90 -6.57
N ARG A 260 -1.20 8.86 -5.50
CA ARG A 260 -1.55 9.45 -4.19
C ARG A 260 -1.72 10.96 -4.28
N ALA A 261 -0.81 11.67 -4.94
CA ALA A 261 -0.87 13.12 -5.10
C ALA A 261 -2.09 13.56 -5.92
N GLU A 262 -2.54 12.75 -6.86
CA GLU A 262 -3.77 12.98 -7.63
C GLU A 262 -5.06 12.76 -6.83
N GLY A 263 -5.00 12.43 -5.55
CA GLY A 263 -6.18 12.28 -4.68
C GLY A 263 -7.01 11.06 -5.03
N LEU A 264 -6.42 9.89 -5.05
CA LEU A 264 -7.06 8.58 -5.27
C LEU A 264 -8.25 8.28 -4.35
N TRP A 265 -8.33 8.97 -3.23
CA TRP A 265 -9.37 8.80 -2.21
C TRP A 265 -10.68 9.49 -2.55
N PHE A 266 -10.66 10.33 -3.58
CA PHE A 266 -11.84 11.10 -3.97
C PHE A 266 -12.50 10.41 -5.17
N GLU A 267 -13.77 10.07 -5.00
CA GLU A 267 -14.59 9.54 -6.07
C GLU A 267 -14.62 10.51 -7.25
N ARG A 268 -14.47 9.99 -8.47
CA ARG A 268 -14.65 10.78 -9.70
C ARG A 268 -16.03 10.53 -10.26
N ILE A 269 -16.80 11.60 -10.45
CA ILE A 269 -18.14 11.54 -11.06
C ILE A 269 -18.14 12.39 -12.31
N GLY A 270 -18.69 11.85 -13.40
CA GLY A 270 -18.96 12.56 -14.63
C GLY A 270 -20.40 13.06 -14.65
N PHE A 271 -20.60 14.30 -15.12
CA PHE A 271 -21.90 14.89 -15.36
C PHE A 271 -21.99 15.32 -16.82
N ASP A 272 -23.14 15.07 -17.45
CA ASP A 272 -23.40 15.55 -18.80
C ASP A 272 -23.78 17.03 -18.77
N GLU A 273 -23.64 17.71 -19.90
CA GLU A 273 -24.03 19.10 -20.10
C GLU A 273 -25.50 19.31 -19.67
N GLY A 274 -25.78 20.38 -18.94
CA GLY A 274 -27.08 20.73 -18.38
C GLY A 274 -27.40 20.04 -17.04
N ALA A 275 -26.56 19.14 -16.53
CA ALA A 275 -26.82 18.47 -15.26
C ALA A 275 -26.61 19.46 -14.08
N GLU A 276 -27.56 19.51 -13.15
CA GLU A 276 -27.41 20.20 -11.87
C GLU A 276 -26.61 19.33 -10.91
N ILE A 277 -25.36 19.71 -10.64
CA ILE A 277 -24.45 18.99 -9.75
C ILE A 277 -24.81 19.20 -8.29
N VAL A 278 -25.16 20.43 -7.93
CA VAL A 278 -25.72 20.82 -6.63
C VAL A 278 -26.85 21.81 -6.83
N VAL A 279 -27.86 21.74 -5.97
CA VAL A 279 -29.04 22.59 -6.05
C VAL A 279 -29.17 23.45 -4.80
N GLN A 280 -29.36 24.75 -4.95
CA GLN A 280 -29.55 25.69 -3.85
C GLN A 280 -30.65 25.20 -2.90
N GLY A 281 -30.40 25.25 -1.60
CA GLY A 281 -31.34 24.87 -0.54
C GLY A 281 -31.34 23.34 -0.22
N GLN A 282 -30.66 22.49 -0.98
CA GLN A 282 -30.49 21.08 -0.63
C GLN A 282 -29.43 20.90 0.47
N PRO A 283 -29.51 19.77 1.24
CA PRO A 283 -28.47 19.43 2.22
C PRO A 283 -27.10 19.30 1.56
N ALA A 284 -26.07 19.80 2.24
CA ALA A 284 -24.70 19.81 1.76
C ALA A 284 -23.87 18.76 2.53
N ASP A 285 -23.35 17.75 1.84
CA ASP A 285 -22.58 16.63 2.39
C ASP A 285 -21.20 16.43 1.78
N ALA A 286 -20.92 17.07 0.64
CA ALA A 286 -19.65 16.98 -0.09
C ALA A 286 -19.27 18.31 -0.75
N ALA A 287 -17.97 18.52 -0.97
CA ALA A 287 -17.42 19.49 -1.92
C ALA A 287 -17.02 18.79 -3.21
N PHE A 288 -16.84 19.57 -4.26
CA PHE A 288 -16.52 19.11 -5.60
C PHE A 288 -15.34 19.90 -6.15
N PHE A 289 -14.34 19.18 -6.70
CA PHE A 289 -13.19 19.76 -7.38
C PHE A 289 -13.28 19.45 -8.87
N ILE A 290 -13.30 20.44 -9.74
CA ILE A 290 -13.44 20.27 -11.18
C ILE A 290 -12.10 19.79 -11.74
N ILE A 291 -12.11 18.60 -12.39
CA ILE A 291 -10.95 18.02 -13.10
C ILE A 291 -10.97 18.47 -14.55
N ASP A 292 -12.17 18.46 -15.17
CA ASP A 292 -12.36 18.79 -16.58
C ASP A 292 -13.77 19.32 -16.80
N GLY A 293 -13.94 20.18 -17.80
CA GLY A 293 -15.21 20.83 -18.15
C GLY A 293 -15.47 22.12 -17.38
N GLU A 294 -16.64 22.73 -17.62
CA GLU A 294 -17.03 24.02 -17.07
C GLU A 294 -18.43 23.96 -16.43
N CYS A 295 -18.62 24.74 -15.36
CA CYS A 295 -19.88 24.87 -14.63
C CYS A 295 -20.30 26.32 -14.51
N GLU A 296 -21.61 26.59 -14.51
CA GLU A 296 -22.21 27.86 -14.12
C GLU A 296 -22.72 27.76 -12.68
N VAL A 297 -22.41 28.78 -11.88
CA VAL A 297 -22.95 28.94 -10.53
C VAL A 297 -24.08 29.98 -10.60
N SER A 298 -25.27 29.61 -10.11
CA SER A 298 -26.41 30.50 -10.04
C SER A 298 -26.96 30.56 -8.61
N GLN A 299 -27.45 31.74 -8.24
CA GLN A 299 -28.09 31.98 -6.95
C GLN A 299 -29.41 32.71 -7.16
N ASN A 300 -30.49 32.23 -6.54
CA ASN A 300 -31.84 32.77 -6.70
C ASN A 300 -32.28 32.94 -8.17
N GLY A 301 -31.80 31.99 -9.05
CA GLY A 301 -32.10 31.96 -10.47
C GLY A 301 -31.25 32.90 -11.36
N GLY A 302 -30.30 33.65 -10.78
CA GLY A 302 -29.37 34.50 -11.53
C GLY A 302 -27.95 33.90 -11.55
N PRO A 303 -27.24 33.92 -12.70
CA PRO A 303 -25.84 33.47 -12.78
C PRO A 303 -24.93 34.43 -12.00
N ILE A 304 -23.97 33.90 -11.23
CA ILE A 304 -23.05 34.67 -10.41
C ILE A 304 -21.58 34.39 -10.72
N ALA A 305 -21.25 33.20 -11.25
CA ALA A 305 -19.87 32.83 -11.59
C ALA A 305 -19.83 31.65 -12.59
N THR A 306 -18.70 31.53 -13.26
CA THR A 306 -18.32 30.32 -14.03
C THR A 306 -17.10 29.69 -13.39
N LEU A 307 -17.10 28.36 -13.27
CA LEU A 307 -16.02 27.57 -12.70
C LEU A 307 -15.47 26.62 -13.75
N GLY A 308 -14.16 26.42 -13.74
CA GLY A 308 -13.43 25.54 -14.67
C GLY A 308 -12.46 24.59 -13.96
N PRO A 309 -11.62 23.88 -14.73
CA PRO A 309 -10.65 22.94 -14.18
C PRO A 309 -9.73 23.61 -13.15
N GLY A 310 -9.61 22.99 -11.97
CA GLY A 310 -8.85 23.51 -10.83
C GLY A 310 -9.70 24.26 -9.80
N ASP A 311 -10.94 24.63 -10.12
CA ASP A 311 -11.86 25.27 -9.19
C ASP A 311 -12.57 24.25 -8.28
N CYS A 312 -13.01 24.73 -7.12
CA CYS A 312 -13.72 23.95 -6.11
C CYS A 312 -15.05 24.64 -5.76
N PHE A 313 -16.09 23.85 -5.49
CA PHE A 313 -17.38 24.38 -5.02
C PHE A 313 -18.01 23.46 -3.98
N GLY A 314 -18.93 24.01 -3.18
CA GLY A 314 -19.62 23.28 -2.12
C GLY A 314 -18.77 22.99 -0.89
N GLU A 315 -17.64 23.67 -0.71
CA GLU A 315 -16.67 23.51 0.38
C GLU A 315 -17.25 23.83 1.76
N SER A 316 -18.27 24.68 1.84
CA SER A 316 -18.98 24.99 3.09
C SER A 316 -19.59 23.74 3.74
N ALA A 317 -19.95 22.74 2.94
CA ALA A 317 -20.44 21.44 3.42
C ALA A 317 -19.43 20.68 4.28
N LEU A 318 -18.13 20.87 4.01
CA LEU A 318 -17.05 20.15 4.72
C LEU A 318 -16.79 20.75 6.11
N VAL A 319 -17.08 22.04 6.29
CA VAL A 319 -16.76 22.79 7.53
C VAL A 319 -17.94 22.78 8.51
N GLU A 320 -19.08 23.30 8.11
CA GLU A 320 -20.21 23.52 9.02
C GLU A 320 -21.40 22.59 8.79
N GLY A 321 -21.47 21.93 7.61
CA GLY A 321 -22.72 21.33 7.13
C GLY A 321 -23.73 22.44 6.84
N GLY A 322 -24.92 22.07 6.41
CA GLY A 322 -25.97 23.04 6.13
C GLY A 322 -26.61 22.83 4.77
N LEU A 323 -27.18 23.89 4.21
CA LEU A 323 -27.82 23.86 2.90
C LEU A 323 -26.89 24.46 1.84
N ARG A 324 -27.02 24.01 0.61
CA ARG A 324 -26.32 24.58 -0.56
C ARG A 324 -26.70 26.02 -0.74
N THR A 325 -25.72 26.90 -0.84
CA THR A 325 -25.93 28.38 -0.98
C THR A 325 -26.23 28.80 -2.41
N ALA A 326 -25.91 27.96 -3.39
CA ALA A 326 -26.08 28.20 -4.82
C ALA A 326 -26.38 26.88 -5.56
N THR A 327 -26.89 26.98 -6.79
CA THR A 327 -26.99 25.90 -7.75
C THR A 327 -25.75 25.94 -8.65
N VAL A 328 -25.15 24.75 -8.93
CA VAL A 328 -24.06 24.60 -9.89
C VAL A 328 -24.48 23.64 -10.97
N THR A 329 -24.50 24.14 -12.22
CA THR A 329 -24.93 23.41 -13.40
C THR A 329 -23.76 23.20 -14.36
N ALA A 330 -23.60 22.03 -14.90
CA ALA A 330 -22.58 21.71 -15.90
C ALA A 330 -22.92 22.42 -17.22
N THR A 331 -22.03 23.27 -17.74
CA THR A 331 -22.20 23.94 -19.04
C THR A 331 -21.56 23.18 -20.18
N THR A 332 -20.70 22.24 -19.86
CA THR A 332 -20.12 21.22 -20.75
C THR A 332 -20.21 19.87 -20.08
N ARG A 333 -19.71 18.79 -20.68
CA ARG A 333 -19.48 17.54 -19.94
C ARG A 333 -18.39 17.81 -18.90
N VAL A 334 -18.72 17.56 -17.62
CA VAL A 334 -17.86 17.88 -16.47
C VAL A 334 -17.43 16.60 -15.75
N THR A 335 -16.16 16.53 -15.36
CA THR A 335 -15.66 15.51 -14.43
C THR A 335 -15.20 16.19 -13.15
N VAL A 336 -15.73 15.75 -12.01
CA VAL A 336 -15.37 16.27 -10.68
C VAL A 336 -14.80 15.16 -9.78
N ARG A 337 -14.01 15.58 -8.80
CA ARG A 337 -13.72 14.77 -7.60
C ARG A 337 -14.67 15.15 -6.49
N VAL A 338 -15.28 14.15 -5.86
CA VAL A 338 -16.19 14.33 -4.72
C VAL A 338 -15.40 14.23 -3.43
N ILE A 339 -15.41 15.29 -2.65
CA ILE A 339 -14.71 15.38 -1.37
C ILE A 339 -15.75 15.34 -0.26
N THR A 340 -15.89 14.19 0.41
CA THR A 340 -16.75 14.05 1.59
C THR A 340 -15.98 14.35 2.87
N ARG A 341 -16.68 14.58 3.98
CA ARG A 341 -16.04 14.67 5.31
C ARG A 341 -15.25 13.43 5.66
N ALA A 342 -15.74 12.25 5.29
CA ALA A 342 -15.06 10.98 5.54
C ALA A 342 -13.76 10.86 4.73
N SER A 343 -13.80 11.16 3.42
CA SER A 343 -12.62 11.14 2.56
C SER A 343 -11.58 12.20 2.97
N LEU A 344 -12.05 13.39 3.37
CA LEU A 344 -11.19 14.45 3.90
C LEU A 344 -10.56 14.03 5.23
N ALA A 345 -11.31 13.44 6.16
CA ALA A 345 -10.80 12.96 7.44
C ALA A 345 -9.77 11.83 7.26
N ALA A 346 -9.99 10.93 6.30
CA ALA A 346 -9.03 9.88 5.95
C ALA A 346 -7.69 10.46 5.43
N GLU A 347 -7.75 11.54 4.67
CA GLU A 347 -6.55 12.28 4.20
C GLU A 347 -5.90 13.09 5.33
N LEU A 348 -6.71 13.72 6.20
CA LEU A 348 -6.28 14.59 7.31
C LEU A 348 -5.85 13.81 8.56
N GLY A 349 -6.37 12.63 8.81
CA GLY A 349 -6.05 11.78 9.98
C GLY A 349 -4.58 11.41 10.11
N ARG A 350 -3.75 11.83 9.15
CA ARG A 350 -2.31 11.62 9.10
C ARG A 350 -1.48 12.75 9.72
N GLY A 351 -2.09 13.66 10.48
CA GLY A 351 -1.38 14.59 11.38
C GLY A 351 -0.55 15.68 10.70
N GLY A 352 -0.79 15.97 9.44
CA GLY A 352 -0.09 17.04 8.73
C GLY A 352 -0.56 18.43 9.20
N TRP A 353 0.40 19.35 9.39
CA TRP A 353 0.11 20.79 9.64
C TRP A 353 -0.74 21.42 8.52
N MET A 354 -0.62 20.92 7.27
CA MET A 354 -1.43 21.30 6.11
C MET A 354 -2.93 21.07 6.34
N ALA A 355 -3.28 20.00 7.04
CA ALA A 355 -4.65 19.68 7.40
C ALA A 355 -5.26 20.72 8.34
N ARG A 356 -4.53 21.08 9.40
CA ARG A 356 -4.93 22.14 10.33
C ARG A 356 -4.97 23.50 9.64
N LEU A 357 -4.03 23.76 8.72
CA LEU A 357 -4.00 24.98 7.94
C LEU A 357 -5.22 25.07 7.01
N ALA A 358 -5.56 24.00 6.29
CA ALA A 358 -6.73 23.96 5.41
C ALA A 358 -8.05 24.16 6.19
N GLN A 359 -8.21 23.52 7.37
CA GLN A 359 -9.35 23.74 8.25
C GLN A 359 -9.42 25.19 8.76
N ASN A 360 -8.29 25.78 9.17
CA ASN A 360 -8.23 27.17 9.62
C ASN A 360 -8.51 28.16 8.50
N LEU A 361 -8.02 27.91 7.27
CA LEU A 361 -8.29 28.75 6.11
C LEU A 361 -9.76 28.66 5.67
N ALA A 362 -10.35 27.46 5.66
CA ALA A 362 -11.76 27.26 5.37
C ALA A 362 -12.64 27.97 6.40
N GLY A 363 -12.34 27.88 7.71
CA GLY A 363 -13.04 28.63 8.76
C GLY A 363 -12.96 30.12 8.56
N ARG A 364 -11.78 30.66 8.24
CA ARG A 364 -11.60 32.12 7.98
C ARG A 364 -12.34 32.58 6.72
N CYS A 365 -12.43 31.76 5.68
CA CYS A 365 -13.23 32.11 4.49
C CYS A 365 -14.72 32.19 4.82
N VAL A 366 -15.25 31.28 5.64
CA VAL A 366 -16.65 31.29 6.09
C VAL A 366 -16.95 32.56 6.95
N ASP A 367 -16.03 32.89 7.87
CA ASP A 367 -16.18 34.08 8.71
C ASP A 367 -16.17 35.38 7.86
N LEU A 368 -15.28 35.46 6.86
CA LEU A 368 -15.23 36.57 5.91
C LEU A 368 -16.50 36.66 5.06
N GLN A 369 -17.08 35.55 4.65
CA GLN A 369 -18.35 35.54 3.90
C GLN A 369 -19.52 36.00 4.78
N LYS A 370 -19.57 35.62 6.06
CA LYS A 370 -20.58 36.09 7.02
C LYS A 370 -20.47 37.60 7.25
N ASP A 371 -19.25 38.11 7.50
CA ASP A 371 -19.00 39.56 7.68
C ASP A 371 -19.37 40.34 6.43
N LEU A 372 -19.12 39.82 5.23
CA LEU A 372 -19.50 40.51 3.98
C LEU A 372 -21.02 40.50 3.80
N ALA A 373 -21.70 39.41 4.12
CA ALA A 373 -23.16 39.32 4.04
C ALA A 373 -23.87 40.22 5.07
N GLU A 374 -23.28 40.46 6.25
CA GLU A 374 -23.76 41.39 7.25
C GLU A 374 -23.56 42.85 6.86
N ARG A 375 -22.47 43.16 6.15
CA ARG A 375 -22.16 44.53 5.66
C ARG A 375 -22.99 44.94 4.43
N LEU A 376 -23.56 43.97 3.72
CA LEU A 376 -24.41 44.19 2.53
C LEU A 376 -25.92 44.20 2.85
N ARG A 377 -26.29 43.99 4.11
CA ARG A 377 -27.64 44.22 4.66
C ARG A 377 -27.74 45.60 5.31
#